data_ca899a43f23aad2ffb8e2fcd0405cc80
#
_entry.id   ca899a43f23aad2ffb8e2fcd0405cc80
#
_cell.length_a   1.000
_cell.length_b   1.000
_cell.length_c   1.000
_cell.angle_alpha   90.00
_cell.angle_beta   90.00
_cell.angle_gamma   90.00
#
_symmetry.space_group_name_H-M   'P 1'
#
loop_
_entity.id
_entity.type
_entity.pdbx_description
1 polymer ?
#
loop_
_entity_poly.entity_id
_entity_poly.type
_entity_poly.pdbx_seq_one_letter_code
_entity_poly.pdbx_strand_id
1 'polypeptide(L)'
;MLFKARKKNAEQAVNEFNQVMKPVSLWDDAWKRLRKNKMALIGLYTVGFYILMALFAPLLPVYPYEEQYLAHIYLPPSFKPAGEVLLSQKRAYTAKLMAKEKRSEYTEQERAEFEALERDIQTNPMHKRHYLLGTDSLGRDVLSRTIYGGRISIAIGLLGTVTALFIGVTLGAVAGYAGGWIDSALMRFVDIMYGLPYMLIVIIMMAILGRNIFILFIAIALISWLTIARVVRGQIISLKNSEFVEAARSMGASSGRIIFKHLLPNTLGIIIVYSTLSMPSFIMSESFLSFLGLGVSAPLASWGSLVSDGVKGMELYPWLLLIPAIAMTVFLFAMNFLGDGLRDSFDPQSKNKV
;
A
#
# COMPACT_ATOMS: atom_id res chain seq x y z
N MET A 1 29.15 -44.43 44.70
CA MET A 1 28.75 -43.09 44.17
C MET A 1 28.60 -43.06 42.64
N LEU A 2 29.46 -43.69 41.86
CA LEU A 2 29.41 -43.68 40.38
C LEU A 2 28.13 -44.30 39.75
N PHE A 3 27.55 -45.32 40.38
CA PHE A 3 26.31 -45.95 39.88
C PHE A 3 25.04 -45.06 40.00
N LYS A 4 24.96 -44.21 41.06
CA LYS A 4 23.86 -43.25 41.23
C LYS A 4 23.93 -42.10 40.24
N ALA A 5 25.13 -41.65 39.90
CA ALA A 5 25.33 -40.58 38.90
C ALA A 5 24.96 -41.06 37.48
N ARG A 6 25.33 -42.31 37.09
CA ARG A 6 24.95 -42.90 35.81
C ARG A 6 23.44 -43.08 35.64
N LYS A 7 22.74 -43.49 36.73
CA LYS A 7 21.28 -43.64 36.69
C LYS A 7 20.56 -42.28 36.55
N LYS A 8 21.05 -41.25 37.23
CA LYS A 8 20.52 -39.90 37.13
C LYS A 8 20.70 -39.26 35.74
N ASN A 9 21.86 -39.51 35.11
CA ASN A 9 22.12 -39.06 33.75
C ASN A 9 21.27 -39.81 32.70
N ALA A 10 21.02 -41.12 32.90
CA ALA A 10 20.15 -41.93 32.05
C ALA A 10 18.68 -41.49 32.19
N GLU A 11 18.21 -41.17 33.40
CA GLU A 11 16.85 -40.65 33.64
C GLU A 11 16.70 -39.23 33.10
N GLN A 12 17.72 -38.40 33.15
CA GLN A 12 17.72 -37.08 32.51
C GLN A 12 17.70 -37.19 30.98
N ALA A 13 18.50 -38.07 30.38
CA ALA A 13 18.49 -38.32 28.93
C ALA A 13 17.15 -38.91 28.44
N VAL A 14 16.50 -39.78 29.23
CA VAL A 14 15.15 -40.32 28.93
C VAL A 14 14.08 -39.24 29.10
N ASN A 15 14.21 -38.35 30.08
CA ASN A 15 13.30 -37.20 30.25
C ASN A 15 13.48 -36.14 29.16
N GLU A 16 14.71 -35.91 28.69
CA GLU A 16 14.98 -35.06 27.52
C GLU A 16 14.43 -35.68 26.23
N PHE A 17 14.51 -36.99 26.08
CA PHE A 17 13.93 -37.71 24.92
C PHE A 17 12.40 -37.80 24.98
N ASN A 18 11.83 -37.83 26.18
CA ASN A 18 10.38 -37.83 26.41
C ASN A 18 9.77 -36.44 26.55
N GLN A 19 10.53 -35.37 26.45
CA GLN A 19 9.97 -34.05 26.16
C GLN A 19 9.40 -34.12 24.74
N VAL A 20 8.20 -34.67 24.63
CA VAL A 20 7.35 -34.54 23.44
C VAL A 20 7.29 -33.05 23.11
N MET A 21 8.09 -32.62 22.14
CA MET A 21 8.01 -31.25 21.64
C MET A 21 6.57 -31.07 21.21
N LYS A 22 5.82 -30.29 21.99
CA LYS A 22 4.45 -29.95 21.61
C LYS A 22 4.53 -29.40 20.18
N PRO A 23 3.80 -29.97 19.22
CA PRO A 23 3.83 -29.48 17.86
C PRO A 23 3.41 -28.01 17.89
N VAL A 24 4.37 -27.11 17.70
CA VAL A 24 4.09 -25.67 17.66
C VAL A 24 3.53 -25.40 16.27
N SER A 25 2.35 -24.79 16.21
CA SER A 25 1.79 -24.33 14.94
C SER A 25 2.78 -23.39 14.24
N LEU A 26 2.98 -23.58 12.93
CA LEU A 26 3.81 -22.67 12.11
C LEU A 26 3.44 -21.20 12.31
N TRP A 27 2.14 -20.93 12.51
CA TRP A 27 1.60 -19.59 12.74
C TRP A 27 1.98 -19.03 14.11
N ASP A 28 1.94 -19.86 15.16
CA ASP A 28 2.31 -19.41 16.51
C ASP A 28 3.81 -19.10 16.60
N ASP A 29 4.64 -19.89 15.91
CA ASP A 29 6.07 -19.64 15.84
C ASP A 29 6.39 -18.38 15.04
N ALA A 30 5.79 -18.24 13.86
CA ALA A 30 5.94 -17.03 13.04
C ALA A 30 5.48 -15.77 13.80
N TRP A 31 4.34 -15.83 14.50
CA TRP A 31 3.83 -14.70 15.29
C TRP A 31 4.76 -14.34 16.45
N LYS A 32 5.29 -15.33 17.16
CA LYS A 32 6.28 -15.09 18.25
C LYS A 32 7.55 -14.42 17.73
N ARG A 33 8.01 -14.79 16.54
CA ARG A 33 9.19 -14.18 15.89
C ARG A 33 8.91 -12.79 15.40
N LEU A 34 7.75 -12.56 14.74
CA LEU A 34 7.33 -11.25 14.28
C LEU A 34 7.30 -10.25 15.44
N ARG A 35 6.79 -10.68 16.61
CA ARG A 35 6.75 -9.83 17.81
C ARG A 35 8.13 -9.46 18.37
N LYS A 36 9.17 -10.22 18.06
CA LYS A 36 10.54 -9.86 18.45
C LYS A 36 11.18 -8.83 17.51
N ASN A 37 10.70 -8.72 16.28
CA ASN A 37 11.21 -7.76 15.30
C ASN A 37 10.49 -6.41 15.45
N LYS A 38 11.17 -5.42 16.05
CA LYS A 38 10.60 -4.09 16.32
C LYS A 38 10.18 -3.36 15.05
N MET A 39 10.97 -3.47 13.96
CA MET A 39 10.64 -2.81 12.69
C MET A 39 9.38 -3.39 12.06
N ALA A 40 9.23 -4.72 12.12
CA ALA A 40 8.02 -5.39 11.66
C ALA A 40 6.78 -4.98 12.46
N LEU A 41 6.89 -4.79 13.78
CA LEU A 41 5.80 -4.30 14.61
C LEU A 41 5.43 -2.85 14.27
N ILE A 42 6.42 -1.97 14.09
CA ILE A 42 6.17 -0.60 13.63
C ILE A 42 5.44 -0.64 12.29
N GLY A 43 5.93 -1.46 11.35
CA GLY A 43 5.27 -1.66 10.06
C GLY A 43 3.82 -2.12 10.21
N LEU A 44 3.58 -3.15 11.02
CA LEU A 44 2.25 -3.70 11.29
C LEU A 44 1.27 -2.65 11.86
N TYR A 45 1.70 -1.91 12.89
CA TYR A 45 0.85 -0.88 13.50
C TYR A 45 0.59 0.29 12.54
N THR A 46 1.61 0.71 11.79
CA THR A 46 1.47 1.79 10.81
C THR A 46 0.53 1.37 9.67
N VAL A 47 0.72 0.19 9.09
CA VAL A 47 -0.19 -0.34 8.06
C VAL A 47 -1.60 -0.48 8.61
N GLY A 48 -1.76 -1.04 9.81
CA GLY A 48 -3.06 -1.14 10.50
C GLY A 48 -3.73 0.21 10.68
N PHE A 49 -2.99 1.24 11.10
CA PHE A 49 -3.49 2.60 11.23
C PHE A 49 -4.00 3.16 9.90
N TYR A 50 -3.23 3.02 8.81
CA TYR A 50 -3.66 3.49 7.49
C TYR A 50 -4.89 2.74 6.96
N ILE A 51 -4.96 1.42 7.18
CA ILE A 51 -6.15 0.63 6.80
C ILE A 51 -7.37 1.09 7.60
N LEU A 52 -7.24 1.30 8.90
CA LEU A 52 -8.33 1.81 9.73
C LEU A 52 -8.76 3.22 9.29
N MET A 53 -7.80 4.12 9.03
CA MET A 53 -8.11 5.43 8.47
C MET A 53 -8.85 5.34 7.13
N ALA A 54 -8.43 4.45 6.25
CA ALA A 54 -9.09 4.24 4.96
C ALA A 54 -10.52 3.69 5.10
N LEU A 55 -10.74 2.75 6.01
CA LEU A 55 -12.07 2.15 6.27
C LEU A 55 -13.01 3.16 6.93
N PHE A 56 -12.54 3.87 7.93
CA PHE A 56 -13.34 4.81 8.70
C PHE A 56 -13.32 6.24 8.15
N ALA A 57 -12.70 6.47 6.99
CA ALA A 57 -12.66 7.78 6.33
C ALA A 57 -14.04 8.50 6.26
N PRO A 58 -15.17 7.81 5.94
CA PRO A 58 -16.49 8.45 5.92
C PRO A 58 -17.02 8.89 7.29
N LEU A 59 -16.45 8.36 8.38
CA LEU A 59 -16.85 8.67 9.76
C LEU A 59 -15.95 9.73 10.40
N LEU A 60 -14.84 10.07 9.75
CA LEU A 60 -13.93 11.08 10.26
C LEU A 60 -14.53 12.48 10.11
N PRO A 61 -14.35 13.39 11.07
CA PRO A 61 -14.84 14.75 11.02
C PRO A 61 -13.99 15.62 10.08
N VAL A 62 -13.88 15.21 8.81
CA VAL A 62 -13.17 15.92 7.75
C VAL A 62 -14.17 16.46 6.72
N TYR A 63 -13.76 17.49 6.00
CA TYR A 63 -14.62 18.07 4.97
C TYR A 63 -14.82 17.10 3.79
N PRO A 64 -15.92 17.18 3.03
CA PRO A 64 -16.09 16.37 1.83
C PRO A 64 -14.93 16.58 0.86
N TYR A 65 -14.26 15.50 0.46
CA TYR A 65 -13.02 15.55 -0.35
C TYR A 65 -13.22 16.12 -1.77
N GLU A 66 -14.46 16.11 -2.26
CA GLU A 66 -14.85 16.60 -3.58
C GLU A 66 -15.36 18.05 -3.56
N GLU A 67 -15.68 18.58 -2.36
CA GLU A 67 -16.24 19.92 -2.22
C GLU A 67 -15.20 20.99 -2.60
N GLN A 68 -15.57 21.84 -3.55
CA GLN A 68 -14.72 22.89 -4.09
C GLN A 68 -15.19 24.25 -3.59
N TYR A 69 -14.25 25.09 -3.15
CA TYR A 69 -14.54 26.46 -2.80
C TYR A 69 -13.46 27.40 -3.33
N LEU A 70 -13.76 28.02 -4.49
CA LEU A 70 -12.77 28.77 -5.25
C LEU A 70 -12.20 30.00 -4.53
N ALA A 71 -12.88 30.54 -3.53
CA ALA A 71 -12.32 31.61 -2.70
C ALA A 71 -11.17 31.12 -1.79
N HIS A 72 -11.04 29.82 -1.56
CA HIS A 72 -10.03 29.22 -0.71
C HIS A 72 -8.91 28.50 -1.49
N ILE A 73 -8.63 28.91 -2.73
CA ILE A 73 -7.58 28.32 -3.56
C ILE A 73 -6.21 28.55 -2.90
N TYR A 74 -5.41 27.46 -2.81
CA TYR A 74 -4.02 27.50 -2.34
C TYR A 74 -3.80 28.11 -0.96
N LEU A 75 -4.77 27.99 -0.04
CA LEU A 75 -4.52 28.37 1.35
C LEU A 75 -3.45 27.44 1.98
N PRO A 76 -2.46 28.02 2.68
CA PRO A 76 -1.42 27.23 3.35
C PRO A 76 -1.98 26.42 4.52
N PRO A 77 -1.28 25.37 4.98
CA PRO A 77 -1.60 24.68 6.21
C PRO A 77 -1.73 25.66 7.39
N SER A 78 -2.86 25.61 8.09
CA SER A 78 -3.14 26.54 9.19
C SER A 78 -4.15 25.98 10.19
N PHE A 79 -3.96 26.31 11.47
CA PHE A 79 -4.96 26.11 12.52
C PHE A 79 -5.96 27.26 12.64
N LYS A 80 -5.73 28.37 11.91
CA LYS A 80 -6.64 29.52 11.88
C LYS A 80 -7.79 29.30 10.90
N PRO A 81 -8.93 29.99 11.11
CA PRO A 81 -10.02 29.99 10.14
C PRO A 81 -9.55 30.46 8.76
N ALA A 82 -10.12 29.88 7.71
CA ALA A 82 -9.76 30.18 6.32
C ALA A 82 -9.86 31.69 5.98
N GLY A 83 -10.86 32.38 6.51
CA GLY A 83 -11.02 33.81 6.31
C GLY A 83 -9.87 34.64 6.89
N GLU A 84 -9.35 34.30 8.05
CA GLU A 84 -8.18 34.98 8.63
C GLU A 84 -6.92 34.72 7.80
N VAL A 85 -6.73 33.49 7.32
CA VAL A 85 -5.60 33.13 6.47
C VAL A 85 -5.66 33.90 5.16
N LEU A 86 -6.84 33.95 4.52
CA LEU A 86 -7.07 34.67 3.28
C LEU A 86 -6.80 36.17 3.44
N LEU A 87 -7.31 36.80 4.51
CA LEU A 87 -7.06 38.19 4.81
C LEU A 87 -5.58 38.47 5.04
N SER A 88 -4.89 37.60 5.79
CA SER A 88 -3.44 37.73 6.04
C SER A 88 -2.61 37.62 4.75
N GLN A 89 -2.96 36.70 3.86
CA GLN A 89 -2.32 36.56 2.54
C GLN A 89 -2.54 37.80 1.68
N LYS A 90 -3.79 38.30 1.62
CA LYS A 90 -4.11 39.50 0.84
C LYS A 90 -3.32 40.70 1.37
N ARG A 91 -3.28 40.90 2.71
CA ARG A 91 -2.47 41.96 3.33
C ARG A 91 -0.99 41.84 3.01
N ALA A 92 -0.43 40.65 3.10
CA ALA A 92 0.98 40.40 2.79
C ALA A 92 1.30 40.65 1.30
N TYR A 93 0.40 40.25 0.41
CA TYR A 93 0.54 40.51 -1.03
C TYR A 93 0.50 42.01 -1.34
N THR A 94 -0.51 42.72 -0.83
CA THR A 94 -0.63 44.19 -1.03
C THR A 94 0.54 44.97 -0.43
N ALA A 95 1.05 44.55 0.75
CA ALA A 95 2.25 45.13 1.34
C ALA A 95 3.50 44.99 0.45
N LYS A 96 3.66 43.82 -0.21
CA LYS A 96 4.75 43.61 -1.18
C LYS A 96 4.60 44.50 -2.42
N LEU A 97 3.38 44.68 -2.93
CA LEU A 97 3.08 45.60 -4.04
C LEU A 97 3.39 47.01 -3.66
N MET A 98 2.92 47.48 -2.51
CA MET A 98 3.21 48.82 -2.00
C MET A 98 4.70 49.10 -1.88
N ALA A 99 5.47 48.15 -1.35
CA ALA A 99 6.93 48.26 -1.26
C ALA A 99 7.60 48.35 -2.64
N LYS A 100 7.12 47.59 -3.63
CA LYS A 100 7.61 47.61 -5.01
C LYS A 100 7.30 48.95 -5.70
N GLU A 101 6.10 49.48 -5.47
CA GLU A 101 5.61 50.73 -6.03
C GLU A 101 6.07 51.98 -5.22
N LYS A 102 6.80 51.77 -4.13
CA LYS A 102 7.30 52.82 -3.21
C LYS A 102 6.17 53.73 -2.68
N ARG A 103 4.97 53.17 -2.43
CA ARG A 103 3.83 53.88 -1.84
C ARG A 103 3.56 53.40 -0.40
N SER A 104 3.03 54.27 0.42
CA SER A 104 2.76 53.98 1.85
C SER A 104 1.27 53.79 2.17
N GLU A 105 0.39 54.08 1.21
CA GLU A 105 -1.05 53.97 1.41
C GLU A 105 -1.71 53.02 0.43
N TYR A 106 -2.86 52.44 0.87
CA TYR A 106 -3.72 51.64 0.00
C TYR A 106 -4.42 52.52 -1.03
N THR A 107 -4.57 52.00 -2.24
CA THR A 107 -5.45 52.62 -3.25
C THR A 107 -6.91 52.51 -2.82
N GLU A 108 -7.80 53.32 -3.37
CA GLU A 108 -9.24 53.24 -3.11
C GLU A 108 -9.81 51.86 -3.51
N GLN A 109 -9.31 51.31 -4.60
CA GLN A 109 -9.69 49.98 -5.06
C GLN A 109 -9.28 48.90 -4.06
N GLU A 110 -8.06 48.94 -3.55
CA GLU A 110 -7.56 47.98 -2.53
C GLU A 110 -8.36 48.10 -1.22
N ARG A 111 -8.70 49.31 -0.78
CA ARG A 111 -9.54 49.52 0.40
C ARG A 111 -10.95 48.92 0.19
N ALA A 112 -11.57 49.16 -0.94
CA ALA A 112 -12.86 48.58 -1.27
C ALA A 112 -12.83 47.04 -1.32
N GLU A 113 -11.75 46.45 -1.87
CA GLU A 113 -11.55 45.02 -1.91
C GLU A 113 -11.33 44.41 -0.50
N PHE A 114 -10.61 45.08 0.39
CA PHE A 114 -10.45 44.65 1.77
C PHE A 114 -11.80 44.69 2.52
N GLU A 115 -12.54 45.75 2.40
CA GLU A 115 -13.89 45.89 3.03
C GLU A 115 -14.86 44.84 2.51
N ALA A 116 -14.83 44.55 1.21
CA ALA A 116 -15.66 43.51 0.60
C ALA A 116 -15.27 42.11 1.15
N LEU A 117 -13.98 41.85 1.24
CA LEU A 117 -13.49 40.58 1.78
C LEU A 117 -13.83 40.42 3.27
N GLU A 118 -13.65 41.47 4.09
CA GLU A 118 -13.98 41.42 5.52
C GLU A 118 -15.49 41.22 5.73
N ARG A 119 -16.34 41.83 4.92
CA ARG A 119 -17.79 41.58 4.93
C ARG A 119 -18.14 40.15 4.56
N ASP A 120 -17.53 39.62 3.50
CA ASP A 120 -17.72 38.21 3.10
C ASP A 120 -17.29 37.25 4.20
N ILE A 121 -16.13 37.48 4.83
CA ILE A 121 -15.64 36.67 5.96
C ILE A 121 -16.62 36.63 7.14
N GLN A 122 -17.30 37.77 7.40
CA GLN A 122 -18.27 37.85 8.49
C GLN A 122 -19.60 37.15 8.17
N THR A 123 -20.05 37.22 6.93
CA THR A 123 -21.35 36.72 6.50
C THR A 123 -21.36 35.29 6.02
N ASN A 124 -20.23 34.78 5.46
CA ASN A 124 -20.17 33.49 4.84
C ASN A 124 -19.52 32.46 5.79
N PRO A 125 -20.29 31.45 6.23
CA PRO A 125 -19.78 30.43 7.20
C PRO A 125 -18.64 29.58 6.65
N MET A 126 -18.41 29.52 5.34
CA MET A 126 -17.30 28.80 4.73
C MET A 126 -15.94 29.32 5.19
N HIS A 127 -15.82 30.59 5.48
CA HIS A 127 -14.58 31.20 5.98
C HIS A 127 -14.22 30.81 7.41
N LYS A 128 -15.14 30.17 8.16
CA LYS A 128 -14.88 29.60 9.51
C LYS A 128 -14.19 28.24 9.45
N ARG A 129 -14.05 27.63 8.28
CA ARG A 129 -13.38 26.33 8.10
C ARG A 129 -11.90 26.43 8.42
N HIS A 130 -11.37 25.34 8.98
CA HIS A 130 -9.95 25.18 9.31
C HIS A 130 -9.33 24.15 8.37
N TYR A 131 -8.37 24.55 7.57
CA TYR A 131 -7.65 23.66 6.66
C TYR A 131 -6.29 23.32 7.22
N LEU A 132 -6.23 22.27 8.04
CA LEU A 132 -5.03 21.85 8.77
C LEU A 132 -3.83 21.62 7.85
N LEU A 133 -4.05 21.02 6.69
CA LEU A 133 -3.03 20.73 5.67
C LEU A 133 -3.18 21.61 4.43
N GLY A 134 -3.94 22.71 4.52
CA GLY A 134 -4.16 23.63 3.42
C GLY A 134 -5.17 23.15 2.39
N THR A 135 -5.26 23.91 1.28
CA THR A 135 -6.17 23.64 0.18
C THR A 135 -5.45 23.54 -1.15
N ASP A 136 -6.09 22.90 -2.13
CA ASP A 136 -5.55 22.71 -3.47
C ASP A 136 -5.97 23.79 -4.48
N SER A 137 -5.71 23.55 -5.76
CA SER A 137 -6.02 24.45 -6.88
C SER A 137 -7.52 24.72 -7.10
N LEU A 138 -8.39 23.97 -6.46
CA LEU A 138 -9.86 24.12 -6.50
C LEU A 138 -10.44 24.49 -5.13
N GLY A 139 -9.58 24.81 -4.15
CA GLY A 139 -9.98 25.13 -2.79
C GLY A 139 -10.49 23.90 -1.99
N ARG A 140 -10.14 22.67 -2.41
CA ARG A 140 -10.50 21.44 -1.71
C ARG A 140 -9.50 21.16 -0.57
N ASP A 141 -9.99 20.57 0.52
CA ASP A 141 -9.18 20.25 1.69
C ASP A 141 -8.15 19.15 1.39
N VAL A 142 -6.85 19.45 1.55
CA VAL A 142 -5.75 18.52 1.28
C VAL A 142 -5.74 17.37 2.28
N LEU A 143 -6.14 17.58 3.55
CA LEU A 143 -6.23 16.51 4.54
C LEU A 143 -7.25 15.45 4.13
N SER A 144 -8.49 15.87 3.84
CA SER A 144 -9.54 14.98 3.38
C SER A 144 -9.11 14.23 2.11
N ARG A 145 -8.56 14.92 1.14
CA ARG A 145 -8.09 14.32 -0.11
C ARG A 145 -6.96 13.32 0.11
N THR A 146 -6.05 13.57 1.04
CA THR A 146 -4.97 12.64 1.37
C THR A 146 -5.50 11.36 2.03
N ILE A 147 -6.49 11.48 2.93
CA ILE A 147 -7.14 10.33 3.58
C ILE A 147 -7.93 9.50 2.55
N TYR A 148 -8.81 10.13 1.78
CA TYR A 148 -9.61 9.44 0.75
C TYR A 148 -8.74 8.93 -0.41
N GLY A 149 -7.68 9.65 -0.76
CA GLY A 149 -6.68 9.19 -1.72
C GLY A 149 -5.96 7.93 -1.27
N GLY A 150 -5.64 7.85 0.03
CA GLY A 150 -5.10 6.64 0.65
C GLY A 150 -6.04 5.45 0.53
N ARG A 151 -7.34 5.66 0.70
CA ARG A 151 -8.35 4.60 0.52
C ARG A 151 -8.29 4.01 -0.89
N ILE A 152 -8.18 4.84 -1.91
CA ILE A 152 -8.08 4.40 -3.31
C ILE A 152 -6.75 3.69 -3.58
N SER A 153 -5.62 4.27 -3.17
CA SER A 153 -4.29 3.66 -3.37
C SER A 153 -4.16 2.31 -2.65
N ILE A 154 -4.64 2.20 -1.41
CA ILE A 154 -4.64 0.94 -0.66
C ILE A 154 -5.56 -0.09 -1.33
N ALA A 155 -6.74 0.32 -1.82
CA ALA A 155 -7.64 -0.57 -2.54
C ALA A 155 -7.01 -1.11 -3.82
N ILE A 156 -6.29 -0.28 -4.59
CA ILE A 156 -5.55 -0.70 -5.79
C ILE A 156 -4.46 -1.71 -5.43
N GLY A 157 -3.64 -1.42 -4.41
CA GLY A 157 -2.62 -2.34 -3.93
C GLY A 157 -3.18 -3.68 -3.46
N LEU A 158 -4.29 -3.65 -2.71
CA LEU A 158 -4.96 -4.85 -2.20
C LEU A 158 -5.56 -5.68 -3.33
N LEU A 159 -6.32 -5.06 -4.24
CA LEU A 159 -6.95 -5.76 -5.37
C LEU A 159 -5.89 -6.37 -6.31
N GLY A 160 -4.81 -5.63 -6.60
CA GLY A 160 -3.68 -6.16 -7.35
C GLY A 160 -3.06 -7.39 -6.67
N THR A 161 -2.87 -7.33 -5.36
CA THR A 161 -2.34 -8.44 -4.57
C THR A 161 -3.28 -9.64 -4.56
N VAL A 162 -4.57 -9.44 -4.31
CA VAL A 162 -5.58 -10.52 -4.29
C VAL A 162 -5.68 -11.20 -5.65
N THR A 163 -5.68 -10.43 -6.74
CA THR A 163 -5.71 -10.97 -8.11
C THR A 163 -4.43 -11.75 -8.42
N ALA A 164 -3.27 -11.20 -8.05
CA ALA A 164 -1.99 -11.86 -8.20
C ALA A 164 -1.94 -13.19 -7.45
N LEU A 165 -2.48 -13.21 -6.23
CA LEU A 165 -2.62 -14.44 -5.43
C LEU A 165 -3.51 -15.45 -6.12
N PHE A 166 -4.73 -15.09 -6.47
CA PHE A 166 -5.71 -16.03 -7.01
C PHE A 166 -5.21 -16.68 -8.30
N ILE A 167 -4.76 -15.87 -9.25
CA ILE A 167 -4.27 -16.38 -10.55
C ILE A 167 -2.90 -17.03 -10.39
N GLY A 168 -1.96 -16.36 -9.72
CA GLY A 168 -0.58 -16.81 -9.61
C GLY A 168 -0.44 -18.10 -8.81
N VAL A 169 -1.14 -18.23 -7.67
CA VAL A 169 -1.12 -19.47 -6.87
C VAL A 169 -1.73 -20.61 -7.64
N THR A 170 -2.87 -20.39 -8.32
CA THR A 170 -3.54 -21.44 -9.09
C THR A 170 -2.66 -21.93 -10.23
N LEU A 171 -2.18 -21.03 -11.09
CA LEU A 171 -1.36 -21.40 -12.24
C LEU A 171 0.01 -21.95 -11.83
N GLY A 172 0.64 -21.35 -10.81
CA GLY A 172 1.90 -21.84 -10.27
C GLY A 172 1.81 -23.23 -9.65
N ALA A 173 0.72 -23.51 -8.90
CA ALA A 173 0.49 -24.81 -8.31
C ALA A 173 0.21 -25.88 -9.37
N VAL A 174 -0.61 -25.57 -10.37
CA VAL A 174 -0.89 -26.50 -11.49
C VAL A 174 0.39 -26.79 -12.26
N ALA A 175 1.16 -25.78 -12.66
CA ALA A 175 2.40 -25.93 -13.40
C ALA A 175 3.44 -26.78 -12.61
N GLY A 176 3.68 -26.42 -11.34
CA GLY A 176 4.63 -27.10 -10.48
C GLY A 176 4.29 -28.55 -10.20
N TYR A 177 3.02 -28.88 -9.99
CA TYR A 177 2.55 -30.22 -9.69
C TYR A 177 2.49 -31.12 -10.93
N ALA A 178 1.84 -30.65 -12.00
CA ALA A 178 1.68 -31.42 -13.23
C ALA A 178 3.01 -31.71 -13.93
N GLY A 179 3.92 -30.71 -14.01
CA GLY A 179 5.19 -30.86 -14.69
C GLY A 179 5.02 -31.08 -16.21
N GLY A 180 6.07 -31.56 -16.86
CA GLY A 180 6.05 -31.92 -18.29
C GLY A 180 5.61 -30.79 -19.20
N TRP A 181 4.76 -31.12 -20.19
CA TRP A 181 4.33 -30.16 -21.21
C TRP A 181 3.43 -29.06 -20.65
N ILE A 182 2.59 -29.36 -19.62
CA ILE A 182 1.70 -28.37 -18.97
C ILE A 182 2.55 -27.28 -18.30
N ASP A 183 3.55 -27.67 -17.55
CA ASP A 183 4.49 -26.75 -16.93
C ASP A 183 5.21 -25.90 -17.98
N SER A 184 5.74 -26.56 -19.03
CA SER A 184 6.45 -25.88 -20.12
C SER A 184 5.56 -24.87 -20.85
N ALA A 185 4.31 -25.23 -21.14
CA ALA A 185 3.37 -24.36 -21.84
C ALA A 185 2.99 -23.15 -20.99
N LEU A 186 2.62 -23.37 -19.70
CA LEU A 186 2.28 -22.29 -18.78
C LEU A 186 3.44 -21.35 -18.54
N MET A 187 4.66 -21.88 -18.31
CA MET A 187 5.83 -21.04 -18.11
C MET A 187 6.26 -20.30 -19.37
N ARG A 188 6.10 -20.89 -20.55
CA ARG A 188 6.32 -20.19 -21.82
C ARG A 188 5.38 -18.99 -21.98
N PHE A 189 4.10 -19.17 -21.60
CA PHE A 189 3.15 -18.05 -21.59
C PHE A 189 3.57 -16.97 -20.60
N VAL A 190 3.98 -17.35 -19.37
CA VAL A 190 4.52 -16.43 -18.37
C VAL A 190 5.75 -15.69 -18.92
N ASP A 191 6.67 -16.40 -19.61
CA ASP A 191 7.87 -15.79 -20.18
C ASP A 191 7.56 -14.78 -21.28
N ILE A 192 6.59 -15.09 -22.17
CA ILE A 192 6.11 -14.15 -23.19
C ILE A 192 5.54 -12.89 -22.53
N MET A 193 4.69 -13.05 -21.50
CA MET A 193 4.11 -11.92 -20.78
C MET A 193 5.17 -11.05 -20.08
N TYR A 194 6.23 -11.65 -19.53
CA TYR A 194 7.38 -10.91 -18.98
C TYR A 194 8.21 -10.19 -20.04
N GLY A 195 8.27 -10.72 -21.26
CA GLY A 195 8.97 -10.08 -22.37
C GLY A 195 8.27 -8.81 -22.88
N LEU A 196 7.01 -8.62 -22.54
CA LEU A 196 6.26 -7.43 -22.94
C LEU A 196 6.52 -6.26 -21.97
N PRO A 197 6.76 -5.04 -22.48
CA PRO A 197 6.93 -3.87 -21.63
C PRO A 197 5.61 -3.57 -20.91
N TYR A 198 5.53 -3.94 -19.64
CA TYR A 198 4.33 -3.82 -18.81
C TYR A 198 3.64 -2.46 -18.90
N MET A 199 4.39 -1.38 -18.69
CA MET A 199 3.84 -0.02 -18.75
C MET A 199 3.25 0.33 -20.10
N LEU A 200 3.85 -0.17 -21.19
CA LEU A 200 3.33 0.06 -22.53
C LEU A 200 1.95 -0.60 -22.72
N ILE A 201 1.77 -1.83 -22.22
CA ILE A 201 0.48 -2.53 -22.30
C ILE A 201 -0.58 -1.75 -21.52
N VAL A 202 -0.27 -1.31 -20.31
CA VAL A 202 -1.21 -0.53 -19.48
C VAL A 202 -1.57 0.79 -20.16
N ILE A 203 -0.59 1.52 -20.70
CA ILE A 203 -0.81 2.77 -21.44
C ILE A 203 -1.73 2.54 -22.64
N ILE A 204 -1.47 1.51 -23.44
CA ILE A 204 -2.30 1.17 -24.60
C ILE A 204 -3.72 0.79 -24.16
N MET A 205 -3.87 -0.04 -23.14
CA MET A 205 -5.19 -0.40 -22.61
C MET A 205 -5.98 0.83 -22.15
N MET A 206 -5.36 1.74 -21.39
CA MET A 206 -6.00 2.96 -20.93
C MET A 206 -6.32 3.94 -22.08
N ALA A 207 -5.50 3.96 -23.12
CA ALA A 207 -5.73 4.80 -24.31
C ALA A 207 -6.91 4.30 -25.17
N ILE A 208 -7.04 2.98 -25.32
CA ILE A 208 -8.08 2.36 -26.17
C ILE A 208 -9.41 2.21 -25.43
N LEU A 209 -9.38 1.70 -24.18
CA LEU A 209 -10.59 1.38 -23.41
C LEU A 209 -11.09 2.54 -22.56
N GLY A 210 -10.33 3.65 -22.50
CA GLY A 210 -10.66 4.84 -21.74
C GLY A 210 -10.05 4.85 -20.33
N ARG A 211 -10.05 6.06 -19.71
CA ARG A 211 -9.47 6.31 -18.39
C ARG A 211 -10.50 6.03 -17.30
N ASN A 212 -10.57 4.79 -16.85
CA ASN A 212 -11.48 4.36 -15.80
C ASN A 212 -10.72 3.54 -14.76
N ILE A 213 -11.09 3.67 -13.49
CA ILE A 213 -10.49 2.95 -12.38
C ILE A 213 -10.58 1.42 -12.56
N PHE A 214 -11.66 0.91 -13.14
CA PHE A 214 -11.82 -0.53 -13.42
C PHE A 214 -10.83 -1.02 -14.48
N ILE A 215 -10.59 -0.22 -15.53
CA ILE A 215 -9.61 -0.55 -16.57
C ILE A 215 -8.20 -0.53 -15.99
N LEU A 216 -7.91 0.44 -15.12
CA LEU A 216 -6.65 0.49 -14.37
C LEU A 216 -6.44 -0.78 -13.53
N PHE A 217 -7.48 -1.24 -12.81
CA PHE A 217 -7.41 -2.49 -12.06
C PHE A 217 -7.16 -3.71 -12.95
N ILE A 218 -7.87 -3.83 -14.07
CA ILE A 218 -7.69 -4.92 -15.03
C ILE A 218 -6.27 -4.91 -15.59
N ALA A 219 -5.77 -3.75 -15.96
CA ALA A 219 -4.43 -3.60 -16.52
C ALA A 219 -3.33 -4.01 -15.52
N ILE A 220 -3.46 -3.61 -14.25
CA ILE A 220 -2.54 -4.04 -13.17
C ILE A 220 -2.71 -5.55 -12.93
N ALA A 221 -3.94 -6.04 -12.85
CA ALA A 221 -4.25 -7.44 -12.59
C ALA A 221 -3.68 -8.38 -13.65
N LEU A 222 -3.66 -7.95 -14.92
CA LEU A 222 -3.21 -8.76 -16.05
C LEU A 222 -1.76 -9.25 -15.90
N ILE A 223 -0.92 -8.54 -15.16
CA ILE A 223 0.53 -8.84 -15.06
C ILE A 223 0.96 -9.14 -13.63
N SER A 224 0.19 -8.71 -12.64
CA SER A 224 0.53 -8.85 -11.22
C SER A 224 0.79 -10.29 -10.75
N TRP A 225 0.16 -11.27 -11.39
CA TRP A 225 0.21 -12.70 -11.01
C TRP A 225 1.47 -13.44 -11.47
N LEU A 226 2.23 -12.90 -12.43
CA LEU A 226 3.36 -13.60 -13.06
C LEU A 226 4.44 -14.00 -12.05
N THR A 227 4.85 -13.09 -11.18
CA THR A 227 5.89 -13.36 -10.15
C THR A 227 5.41 -14.41 -9.15
N ILE A 228 4.16 -14.29 -8.68
CA ILE A 228 3.57 -15.24 -7.73
C ILE A 228 3.51 -16.65 -8.36
N ALA A 229 3.12 -16.74 -9.63
CA ALA A 229 3.06 -18.03 -10.34
C ALA A 229 4.43 -18.73 -10.37
N ARG A 230 5.51 -18.00 -10.67
CA ARG A 230 6.88 -18.56 -10.67
C ARG A 230 7.32 -19.00 -9.28
N VAL A 231 7.07 -18.18 -8.27
CA VAL A 231 7.44 -18.48 -6.88
C VAL A 231 6.70 -19.73 -6.38
N VAL A 232 5.39 -19.77 -6.55
CA VAL A 232 4.55 -20.91 -6.13
C VAL A 232 4.96 -22.18 -6.88
N ARG A 233 5.16 -22.09 -8.20
CA ARG A 233 5.66 -23.21 -8.99
C ARG A 233 6.96 -23.79 -8.41
N GLY A 234 7.94 -22.92 -8.11
CA GLY A 234 9.21 -23.35 -7.51
C GLY A 234 9.03 -24.08 -6.18
N GLN A 235 8.16 -23.57 -5.31
CA GLN A 235 7.83 -24.20 -4.04
C GLN A 235 7.13 -25.55 -4.21
N ILE A 236 6.17 -25.63 -5.11
CA ILE A 236 5.46 -26.89 -5.40
C ILE A 236 6.43 -27.95 -5.95
N ILE A 237 7.35 -27.57 -6.86
CA ILE A 237 8.37 -28.50 -7.38
C ILE A 237 9.27 -29.03 -6.26
N SER A 238 9.67 -28.18 -5.33
CA SER A 238 10.54 -28.60 -4.21
C SER A 238 9.83 -29.53 -3.23
N LEU A 239 8.49 -29.40 -3.06
CA LEU A 239 7.73 -30.17 -2.07
C LEU A 239 7.01 -31.39 -2.66
N LYS A 240 6.78 -31.47 -3.96
CA LYS A 240 5.94 -32.54 -4.56
C LYS A 240 6.47 -33.98 -4.40
N ASN A 241 7.76 -34.13 -4.12
CA ASN A 241 8.41 -35.42 -3.90
C ASN A 241 8.81 -35.63 -2.43
N SER A 242 8.24 -34.85 -1.50
CA SER A 242 8.48 -35.04 -0.06
C SER A 242 7.70 -36.25 0.47
N GLU A 243 8.18 -36.83 1.56
CA GLU A 243 7.62 -38.05 2.18
C GLU A 243 6.11 -37.93 2.49
N PHE A 244 5.68 -36.77 2.99
CA PHE A 244 4.27 -36.57 3.31
C PHE A 244 3.35 -36.55 2.06
N VAL A 245 3.91 -36.12 0.90
CA VAL A 245 3.18 -36.15 -0.38
C VAL A 245 3.14 -37.57 -0.93
N GLU A 246 4.22 -38.33 -0.82
CA GLU A 246 4.27 -39.75 -1.22
C GLU A 246 3.33 -40.59 -0.37
N ALA A 247 3.31 -40.37 0.94
CA ALA A 247 2.37 -41.02 1.83
C ALA A 247 0.89 -40.73 1.45
N ALA A 248 0.56 -39.43 1.16
CA ALA A 248 -0.77 -39.07 0.73
C ALA A 248 -1.16 -39.73 -0.61
N ARG A 249 -0.19 -39.84 -1.54
CA ARG A 249 -0.38 -40.51 -2.83
C ARG A 249 -0.62 -42.01 -2.67
N SER A 250 0.16 -42.66 -1.80
CA SER A 250 0.01 -44.09 -1.49
C SER A 250 -1.34 -44.41 -0.82
N MET A 251 -1.89 -43.44 -0.06
CA MET A 251 -3.25 -43.54 0.51
C MET A 251 -4.37 -43.22 -0.50
N GLY A 252 -4.06 -43.03 -1.80
CA GLY A 252 -5.06 -42.79 -2.84
C GLY A 252 -5.57 -41.34 -2.91
N ALA A 253 -4.85 -40.36 -2.39
CA ALA A 253 -5.27 -38.97 -2.49
C ALA A 253 -5.21 -38.48 -3.95
N SER A 254 -6.28 -37.81 -4.41
CA SER A 254 -6.32 -37.20 -5.74
C SER A 254 -5.35 -36.00 -5.84
N SER A 255 -4.91 -35.69 -7.07
CA SER A 255 -4.01 -34.56 -7.34
C SER A 255 -4.50 -33.24 -6.74
N GLY A 256 -5.80 -32.94 -6.89
CA GLY A 256 -6.40 -31.74 -6.30
C GLY A 256 -6.30 -31.75 -4.77
N ARG A 257 -6.57 -32.90 -4.11
CA ARG A 257 -6.43 -33.03 -2.66
C ARG A 257 -4.98 -32.82 -2.22
N ILE A 258 -4.00 -33.36 -2.96
CA ILE A 258 -2.57 -33.17 -2.68
C ILE A 258 -2.20 -31.68 -2.78
N ILE A 259 -2.60 -31.00 -3.85
CA ILE A 259 -2.31 -29.56 -4.04
C ILE A 259 -2.93 -28.73 -2.92
N PHE A 260 -4.26 -28.81 -2.73
CA PHE A 260 -4.96 -27.88 -1.85
C PHE A 260 -4.83 -28.21 -0.35
N LYS A 261 -4.70 -29.49 0.01
CA LYS A 261 -4.66 -29.91 1.42
C LYS A 261 -3.26 -30.15 1.96
N HIS A 262 -2.29 -30.43 1.09
CA HIS A 262 -0.92 -30.76 1.52
C HIS A 262 0.12 -29.76 1.03
N LEU A 263 0.15 -29.41 -0.27
CA LEU A 263 1.21 -28.56 -0.82
C LEU A 263 0.98 -27.07 -0.53
N LEU A 264 -0.19 -26.52 -0.88
CA LEU A 264 -0.47 -25.08 -0.68
C LEU A 264 -0.38 -24.65 0.78
N PRO A 265 -0.91 -25.38 1.78
CA PRO A 265 -0.74 -24.98 3.19
C PRO A 265 0.72 -24.88 3.62
N ASN A 266 1.59 -25.74 3.09
CA ASN A 266 3.02 -25.72 3.37
C ASN A 266 3.78 -24.61 2.63
N THR A 267 3.19 -24.00 1.62
CA THR A 267 3.74 -22.86 0.87
C THR A 267 3.18 -21.50 1.32
N LEU A 268 2.18 -21.49 2.21
CA LEU A 268 1.49 -20.25 2.63
C LEU A 268 2.44 -19.17 3.16
N GLY A 269 3.46 -19.56 3.93
CA GLY A 269 4.42 -18.61 4.48
C GLY A 269 5.08 -17.78 3.38
N ILE A 270 5.60 -18.42 2.35
CA ILE A 270 6.26 -17.73 1.24
C ILE A 270 5.27 -16.94 0.38
N ILE A 271 4.06 -17.47 0.19
CA ILE A 271 2.99 -16.77 -0.54
C ILE A 271 2.64 -15.46 0.15
N ILE A 272 2.47 -15.45 1.47
CA ILE A 272 2.15 -14.25 2.25
C ILE A 272 3.28 -13.22 2.15
N VAL A 273 4.53 -13.65 2.27
CA VAL A 273 5.70 -12.78 2.15
C VAL A 273 5.71 -12.07 0.79
N TYR A 274 5.65 -12.84 -0.30
CA TYR A 274 5.66 -12.24 -1.64
C TYR A 274 4.46 -11.37 -1.92
N SER A 275 3.29 -11.71 -1.39
CA SER A 275 2.08 -10.89 -1.52
C SER A 275 2.22 -9.55 -0.81
N THR A 276 2.75 -9.57 0.42
CA THR A 276 2.95 -8.34 1.20
C THR A 276 3.95 -7.41 0.52
N LEU A 277 5.06 -7.96 0.02
CA LEU A 277 6.09 -7.21 -0.70
C LEU A 277 5.65 -6.72 -2.10
N SER A 278 4.64 -7.34 -2.70
CA SER A 278 4.11 -6.91 -4.00
C SER A 278 3.17 -5.71 -3.91
N MET A 279 2.47 -5.53 -2.80
CA MET A 279 1.49 -4.45 -2.61
C MET A 279 2.09 -3.04 -2.82
N PRO A 280 3.27 -2.69 -2.25
CA PRO A 280 3.95 -1.43 -2.56
C PRO A 280 4.20 -1.20 -4.05
N SER A 281 4.58 -2.25 -4.78
CA SER A 281 4.87 -2.15 -6.22
C SER A 281 3.63 -1.80 -7.03
N PHE A 282 2.44 -2.30 -6.65
CA PHE A 282 1.18 -1.95 -7.31
C PHE A 282 0.78 -0.49 -7.06
N ILE A 283 0.96 0.00 -5.83
CA ILE A 283 0.71 1.41 -5.49
C ILE A 283 1.67 2.33 -6.25
N MET A 284 2.95 1.96 -6.34
CA MET A 284 3.93 2.71 -7.11
C MET A 284 3.60 2.71 -8.61
N SER A 285 3.14 1.59 -9.15
CA SER A 285 2.71 1.49 -10.56
C SER A 285 1.51 2.40 -10.85
N GLU A 286 0.51 2.41 -9.96
CA GLU A 286 -0.62 3.35 -10.06
C GLU A 286 -0.16 4.80 -10.00
N SER A 287 0.73 5.12 -9.06
CA SER A 287 1.24 6.48 -8.89
C SER A 287 2.00 6.96 -10.13
N PHE A 288 2.79 6.09 -10.75
CA PHE A 288 3.47 6.39 -12.01
C PHE A 288 2.48 6.62 -13.17
N LEU A 289 1.43 5.79 -13.27
CA LEU A 289 0.38 5.99 -14.27
C LEU A 289 -0.40 7.29 -14.03
N SER A 290 -0.65 7.63 -12.78
CA SER A 290 -1.24 8.91 -12.40
C SER A 290 -0.37 10.09 -12.82
N PHE A 291 0.95 9.98 -12.67
CA PHE A 291 1.90 11.00 -13.12
C PHE A 291 1.88 11.19 -14.65
N LEU A 292 1.69 10.11 -15.40
CA LEU A 292 1.50 10.16 -16.85
C LEU A 292 0.09 10.64 -17.27
N GLY A 293 -0.77 11.01 -16.31
CA GLY A 293 -2.14 11.45 -16.58
C GLY A 293 -3.10 10.30 -16.92
N LEU A 294 -2.70 9.06 -16.66
CA LEU A 294 -3.49 7.84 -16.88
C LEU A 294 -4.02 7.22 -15.57
N GLY A 295 -3.89 7.92 -14.46
CA GLY A 295 -4.35 7.46 -13.17
C GLY A 295 -5.83 7.68 -12.91
N VAL A 296 -6.16 7.77 -11.62
CA VAL A 296 -7.53 7.98 -11.14
C VAL A 296 -8.02 9.37 -11.54
N SER A 297 -9.22 9.43 -12.15
CA SER A 297 -9.83 10.67 -12.60
C SER A 297 -10.67 11.34 -11.50
N ALA A 298 -10.76 12.69 -11.56
CA ALA A 298 -11.66 13.45 -10.68
C ALA A 298 -13.11 12.95 -10.80
N PRO A 299 -13.93 13.01 -9.70
CA PRO A 299 -13.62 13.63 -8.41
C PRO A 299 -12.74 12.78 -7.48
N LEU A 300 -12.54 11.49 -7.80
CA LEU A 300 -11.70 10.60 -7.01
C LEU A 300 -10.24 11.09 -6.99
N ALA A 301 -9.54 10.75 -5.94
CA ALA A 301 -8.11 10.98 -5.80
C ALA A 301 -7.42 9.71 -5.31
N SER A 302 -6.17 9.51 -5.73
CA SER A 302 -5.22 8.57 -5.14
C SER A 302 -4.01 9.35 -4.63
N TRP A 303 -3.14 8.75 -3.82
CA TRP A 303 -1.89 9.42 -3.45
C TRP A 303 -1.07 9.78 -4.69
N GLY A 304 -1.04 8.88 -5.69
CA GLY A 304 -0.34 9.12 -6.94
C GLY A 304 -0.88 10.33 -7.71
N SER A 305 -2.21 10.44 -7.83
CA SER A 305 -2.83 11.60 -8.51
C SER A 305 -2.61 12.90 -7.75
N LEU A 306 -2.64 12.87 -6.40
CA LEU A 306 -2.36 14.03 -5.57
C LEU A 306 -0.90 14.49 -5.69
N VAL A 307 0.04 13.56 -5.71
CA VAL A 307 1.47 13.84 -5.95
C VAL A 307 1.66 14.45 -7.34
N SER A 308 1.03 13.88 -8.37
CA SER A 308 1.08 14.41 -9.75
C SER A 308 0.53 15.84 -9.85
N ASP A 309 -0.59 16.12 -9.18
CA ASP A 309 -1.14 17.47 -9.12
C ASP A 309 -0.23 18.43 -8.35
N GLY A 310 0.37 17.96 -7.24
CA GLY A 310 1.26 18.75 -6.39
C GLY A 310 2.56 19.17 -7.08
N VAL A 311 3.10 18.34 -7.99
CA VAL A 311 4.30 18.69 -8.77
C VAL A 311 4.13 19.96 -9.59
N LYS A 312 2.91 20.19 -10.14
CA LYS A 312 2.63 21.36 -10.98
C LYS A 312 2.76 22.70 -10.25
N GLY A 313 2.62 22.70 -8.92
CA GLY A 313 2.67 23.91 -8.09
C GLY A 313 3.74 23.88 -7.00
N MET A 314 4.69 22.93 -7.01
CA MET A 314 5.58 22.64 -5.89
C MET A 314 6.47 23.81 -5.47
N GLU A 315 6.81 24.72 -6.38
CA GLU A 315 7.66 25.90 -6.10
C GLU A 315 6.92 26.92 -5.21
N LEU A 316 5.62 27.09 -5.41
CA LEU A 316 4.80 28.08 -4.70
C LEU A 316 4.01 27.45 -3.53
N TYR A 317 3.60 26.19 -3.69
CA TYR A 317 2.67 25.48 -2.79
C TYR A 317 3.23 24.09 -2.43
N PRO A 318 4.37 23.99 -1.77
CA PRO A 318 5.08 22.72 -1.55
C PRO A 318 4.26 21.69 -0.75
N TRP A 319 3.33 22.12 0.08
CA TRP A 319 2.47 21.21 0.85
C TRP A 319 1.60 20.30 -0.03
N LEU A 320 1.23 20.75 -1.24
CA LEU A 320 0.41 19.96 -2.16
C LEU A 320 1.13 18.71 -2.63
N LEU A 321 2.45 18.77 -2.75
CA LEU A 321 3.29 17.63 -3.08
C LEU A 321 3.71 16.85 -1.83
N LEU A 322 4.23 17.54 -0.82
CA LEU A 322 4.89 16.91 0.33
C LEU A 322 3.92 16.08 1.17
N ILE A 323 2.70 16.57 1.40
CA ILE A 323 1.73 15.89 2.26
C ILE A 323 1.34 14.51 1.72
N PRO A 324 0.81 14.38 0.49
CA PRO A 324 0.47 13.07 -0.05
C PRO A 324 1.71 12.20 -0.32
N ALA A 325 2.85 12.78 -0.68
CA ALA A 325 4.10 12.05 -0.88
C ALA A 325 4.60 11.43 0.44
N ILE A 326 4.59 12.18 1.55
CA ILE A 326 4.96 11.66 2.88
C ILE A 326 3.98 10.57 3.31
N ALA A 327 2.68 10.78 3.16
CA ALA A 327 1.67 9.79 3.51
C ALA A 327 1.89 8.47 2.76
N MET A 328 2.09 8.53 1.44
CA MET A 328 2.40 7.38 0.60
C MET A 328 3.71 6.71 1.00
N THR A 329 4.79 7.48 1.18
CA THR A 329 6.12 6.97 1.50
C THR A 329 6.13 6.25 2.85
N VAL A 330 5.50 6.81 3.88
CA VAL A 330 5.38 6.18 5.21
C VAL A 330 4.64 4.84 5.11
N PHE A 331 3.54 4.79 4.33
CA PHE A 331 2.80 3.55 4.11
C PHE A 331 3.66 2.50 3.37
N LEU A 332 4.36 2.87 2.31
CA LEU A 332 5.22 1.97 1.52
C LEU A 332 6.37 1.41 2.36
N PHE A 333 7.03 2.24 3.17
CA PHE A 333 8.06 1.77 4.11
C PHE A 333 7.50 0.83 5.16
N ALA A 334 6.33 1.15 5.72
CA ALA A 334 5.68 0.29 6.70
C ALA A 334 5.33 -1.09 6.12
N MET A 335 4.86 -1.13 4.87
CA MET A 335 4.59 -2.38 4.15
C MET A 335 5.88 -3.19 3.91
N ASN A 336 6.98 -2.55 3.53
CA ASN A 336 8.27 -3.22 3.36
C ASN A 336 8.79 -3.79 4.69
N PHE A 337 8.76 -3.00 5.78
CA PHE A 337 9.17 -3.50 7.11
C PHE A 337 8.31 -4.68 7.59
N LEU A 338 7.00 -4.61 7.33
CA LEU A 338 6.10 -5.72 7.63
C LEU A 338 6.42 -6.95 6.77
N GLY A 339 6.63 -6.77 5.47
CA GLY A 339 6.98 -7.84 4.54
C GLY A 339 8.29 -8.54 4.88
N ASP A 340 9.35 -7.77 5.19
CA ASP A 340 10.63 -8.30 5.62
C ASP A 340 10.51 -9.03 6.96
N GLY A 341 9.77 -8.48 7.91
CA GLY A 341 9.50 -9.14 9.19
C GLY A 341 8.72 -10.44 9.06
N LEU A 342 7.75 -10.50 8.15
CA LEU A 342 7.03 -11.74 7.80
C LEU A 342 7.99 -12.75 7.15
N ARG A 343 8.85 -12.31 6.24
CA ARG A 343 9.87 -13.16 5.61
C ARG A 343 10.75 -13.81 6.65
N ASP A 344 11.34 -13.02 7.56
CA ASP A 344 12.20 -13.52 8.63
C ASP A 344 11.46 -14.49 9.57
N SER A 345 10.17 -14.25 9.80
CA SER A 345 9.34 -15.06 10.68
C SER A 345 8.97 -16.41 10.10
N PHE A 346 8.79 -16.50 8.79
CA PHE A 346 8.45 -17.73 8.07
C PHE A 346 9.69 -18.48 7.55
N ASP A 347 10.90 -17.89 7.61
CA ASP A 347 12.13 -18.55 7.17
C ASP A 347 12.57 -19.65 8.18
N PRO A 348 12.62 -20.93 7.74
CA PRO A 348 13.09 -22.01 8.60
C PRO A 348 14.58 -21.90 9.01
N GLN A 349 15.41 -21.25 8.17
CA GLN A 349 16.84 -21.13 8.42
C GLN A 349 17.18 -20.10 9.51
N SER A 350 16.27 -19.21 9.83
CA SER A 350 16.43 -18.25 10.92
C SER A 350 16.41 -18.89 12.31
N LYS A 351 16.05 -20.19 12.42
CA LYS A 351 16.04 -20.95 13.68
C LYS A 351 17.42 -21.02 14.37
N ASN A 352 18.51 -20.92 13.59
CA ASN A 352 19.88 -21.08 14.10
C ASN A 352 20.59 -19.76 14.44
N LYS A 353 19.90 -18.60 14.39
CA LYS A 353 20.49 -17.27 14.63
C LYS A 353 20.00 -16.58 15.90
N VAL A 354 19.30 -17.29 16.79
CA VAL A 354 18.82 -16.77 18.09
C VAL A 354 19.45 -17.55 19.24
#